data_77d30a511235a16996131f50d0afa1c1
#
_entry.id   77d30a511235a16996131f50d0afa1c1
#
_cell.length_a   1.000
_cell.length_b   1.000
_cell.length_c   1.000
_cell.angle_alpha   90.00
_cell.angle_beta   90.00
_cell.angle_gamma   90.00
#
_symmetry.space_group_name_H-M   'P 1'
#
loop_
_entity.id
_entity.type
_entity.pdbx_description
1 polymer ?
#
loop_
_entity_poly.entity_id
_entity_poly.type
_entity_poly.pdbx_seq_one_letter_code
_entity_poly.pdbx_strand_id
1 'polypeptide(L)'
;KKIFLDKSTDYVTRLANKLTEGDNTICLFAIKSKEKANIIIAASKNIENINMGQLFREHIHILNGKGGGSKTLAQGLGDPDKIEDFFESINVKIPF
;
A
#
# COMPACT_ATOMS: atom_id res chain seq x y z
N LYS A 1 6.18 5.30 4.89
CA LYS A 1 6.31 4.12 4.04
C LYS A 1 7.45 3.22 4.49
N LYS A 2 7.32 1.94 4.23
CA LYS A 2 8.34 0.98 4.64
C LYS A 2 8.36 -0.25 3.73
N ILE A 3 9.56 -0.74 3.46
CA ILE A 3 9.77 -1.98 2.72
C ILE A 3 10.27 -3.04 3.69
N PHE A 4 9.57 -4.16 3.76
CA PHE A 4 9.91 -5.28 4.62
C PHE A 4 10.58 -6.39 3.83
N LEU A 5 11.50 -7.10 4.49
CA LEU A 5 12.08 -8.35 3.99
C LEU A 5 11.68 -9.42 5.00
N ASP A 6 11.45 -10.63 4.57
CA ASP A 6 11.18 -11.76 5.46
C ASP A 6 10.01 -11.61 6.44
N LYS A 7 8.97 -10.86 6.04
CA LYS A 7 7.75 -10.75 6.83
C LYS A 7 6.57 -11.32 6.05
N SER A 8 5.59 -11.87 6.79
CA SER A 8 4.39 -12.39 6.15
C SER A 8 3.42 -11.26 5.82
N THR A 9 2.54 -11.50 4.85
CA THR A 9 1.48 -10.55 4.52
C THR A 9 0.55 -10.34 5.71
N ASP A 10 0.27 -11.40 6.48
CA ASP A 10 -0.56 -11.29 7.68
C ASP A 10 0.03 -10.33 8.71
N TYR A 11 1.34 -10.45 8.96
CA TYR A 11 2.02 -9.57 9.90
C TYR A 11 1.91 -8.11 9.47
N VAL A 12 2.24 -7.83 8.20
CA VAL A 12 2.27 -6.46 7.69
C VAL A 12 0.85 -5.88 7.61
N THR A 13 -0.13 -6.69 7.24
CA THR A 13 -1.53 -6.25 7.20
C THR A 13 -2.04 -5.88 8.60
N ARG A 14 -1.72 -6.70 9.61
CA ARG A 14 -2.09 -6.39 10.99
C ARG A 14 -1.42 -5.11 11.49
N LEU A 15 -0.14 -4.92 11.13
CA LEU A 15 0.57 -3.71 11.50
C LEU A 15 -0.08 -2.48 10.87
N ALA A 16 -0.42 -2.55 9.58
CA ALA A 16 -1.07 -1.45 8.89
C ALA A 16 -2.43 -1.13 9.51
N ASN A 17 -3.23 -2.16 9.82
CA ASN A 17 -4.53 -1.96 10.46
C ASN A 17 -4.38 -1.34 11.85
N LYS A 18 -3.40 -1.77 12.61
CA LYS A 18 -3.17 -1.23 13.95
C LYS A 18 -2.75 0.23 13.90
N LEU A 19 -1.85 0.57 13.00
CA LEU A 19 -1.39 1.94 12.87
C LEU A 19 -2.49 2.89 12.38
N THR A 20 -3.39 2.41 11.54
CA THR A 20 -4.48 3.23 11.01
C THR A 20 -5.73 3.24 11.88
N GLU A 21 -5.74 2.52 13.01
CA GLU A 21 -6.79 2.67 14.02
C GLU A 21 -6.80 4.08 14.59
N GLY A 22 -5.62 4.71 14.70
CA GLY A 22 -5.53 6.11 15.04
C GLY A 22 -5.96 7.00 13.87
N ASP A 23 -6.10 8.29 14.14
CA ASP A 23 -6.51 9.25 13.12
C ASP A 23 -5.35 9.74 12.27
N ASN A 24 -5.64 10.19 11.07
CA ASN A 24 -4.71 10.88 10.18
C ASN A 24 -3.46 10.08 9.82
N THR A 25 -3.59 8.75 9.71
CA THR A 25 -2.46 7.89 9.40
C THR A 25 -2.64 7.20 8.06
N ILE A 26 -1.59 7.21 7.25
CA ILE A 26 -1.53 6.48 5.99
C ILE A 26 -0.29 5.60 6.00
N CYS A 27 -0.47 4.32 5.66
CA CYS A 27 0.62 3.36 5.58
C CYS A 27 0.83 2.92 4.14
N LEU A 28 2.08 2.97 3.69
CA LEU A 28 2.49 2.44 2.39
C LEU A 28 3.56 1.39 2.66
N PHE A 29 3.15 0.13 2.67
CA PHE A 29 4.04 -0.98 3.02
C PHE A 29 4.22 -1.93 1.84
N ALA A 30 5.43 -2.48 1.73
CA ALA A 30 5.74 -3.51 0.74
C ALA A 30 6.56 -4.60 1.40
N ILE A 31 6.34 -5.83 0.95
CA ILE A 31 7.17 -6.97 1.33
C ILE A 31 7.89 -7.41 0.06
N LYS A 32 9.20 -7.21 0.04
CA LYS A 32 10.02 -7.47 -1.15
C LYS A 32 10.65 -8.85 -1.09
N SER A 33 10.55 -9.60 -2.17
CA SER A 33 11.30 -10.82 -2.38
C SER A 33 11.97 -10.75 -3.74
N LYS A 34 12.72 -11.79 -4.13
CA LYS A 34 13.42 -11.80 -5.41
C LYS A 34 12.49 -11.71 -6.60
N GLU A 35 11.35 -12.35 -6.51
CA GLU A 35 10.46 -12.52 -7.66
C GLU A 35 9.24 -11.61 -7.65
N LYS A 36 8.85 -11.13 -6.48
CA LYS A 36 7.63 -10.34 -6.38
C LYS A 36 7.66 -9.38 -5.20
N ALA A 37 6.76 -8.41 -5.26
CA ALA A 37 6.47 -7.55 -4.13
C ALA A 37 5.01 -7.72 -3.76
N ASN A 38 4.73 -7.88 -2.46
CA ASN A 38 3.39 -7.78 -1.92
C ASN A 38 3.24 -6.35 -1.41
N ILE A 39 2.17 -5.68 -1.80
CA ILE A 39 1.95 -4.29 -1.42
C ILE A 39 0.72 -4.20 -0.53
N ILE A 40 0.83 -3.48 0.57
CA ILE A 40 -0.28 -3.21 1.47
C ILE A 40 -0.30 -1.70 1.72
N ILE A 41 -1.40 -1.06 1.35
CA ILE A 41 -1.59 0.36 1.64
C ILE A 41 -2.86 0.53 2.45
N ALA A 42 -2.82 1.39 3.45
CA ALA A 42 -3.94 1.57 4.37
C ALA A 42 -4.06 3.03 4.79
N ALA A 43 -5.27 3.42 5.16
CA ALA A 43 -5.55 4.79 5.63
C ALA A 43 -6.55 4.76 6.77
N SER A 44 -6.40 5.70 7.70
CA SER A 44 -7.35 5.89 8.79
C SER A 44 -8.73 6.23 8.23
N LYS A 45 -9.77 5.81 8.95
CA LYS A 45 -11.17 6.01 8.52
C LYS A 45 -11.56 7.49 8.43
N ASN A 46 -10.92 8.35 9.22
CA ASN A 46 -11.24 9.76 9.23
C ASN A 46 -10.69 10.53 8.04
N ILE A 47 -9.87 9.93 7.21
CA ILE A 47 -9.33 10.58 6.01
C ILE A 47 -10.35 10.42 4.89
N GLU A 48 -11.02 11.53 4.52
CA GLU A 48 -12.16 11.46 3.62
C GLU A 48 -11.84 11.56 2.14
N ASN A 49 -10.79 12.26 1.77
CA ASN A 49 -10.51 12.53 0.36
C ASN A 49 -9.62 11.49 -0.31
N ILE A 50 -9.46 10.34 0.33
CA ILE A 50 -8.60 9.26 -0.15
C ILE A 50 -9.37 7.95 -0.16
N ASN A 51 -9.20 7.20 -1.26
CA ASN A 51 -9.72 5.83 -1.37
C ASN A 51 -8.56 4.93 -1.77
N MET A 52 -8.09 4.12 -0.84
CA MET A 52 -6.92 3.28 -1.05
C MET A 52 -7.12 2.29 -2.19
N GLY A 53 -8.29 1.67 -2.26
CA GLY A 53 -8.59 0.73 -3.34
C GLY A 53 -8.52 1.38 -4.71
N GLN A 54 -9.09 2.58 -4.83
CA GLN A 54 -9.06 3.31 -6.08
C GLN A 54 -7.65 3.74 -6.46
N LEU A 55 -6.90 4.30 -5.51
CA LEU A 55 -5.50 4.67 -5.73
C LEU A 55 -4.68 3.47 -6.18
N PHE A 56 -4.89 2.33 -5.54
CA PHE A 56 -4.17 1.12 -5.90
C PHE A 56 -4.47 0.71 -7.34
N ARG A 57 -5.74 0.67 -7.71
CA ARG A 57 -6.14 0.28 -9.07
C ARG A 57 -5.63 1.25 -10.13
N GLU A 58 -5.60 2.54 -9.82
CA GLU A 58 -5.13 3.56 -10.77
C GLU A 58 -3.62 3.50 -11.01
N HIS A 59 -2.85 2.99 -10.05
CA HIS A 59 -1.39 3.01 -10.14
C HIS A 59 -0.74 1.64 -10.24
N ILE A 60 -1.51 0.56 -10.15
CA ILE A 60 -0.94 -0.80 -10.12
C ILE A 60 -0.17 -1.15 -11.40
N HIS A 61 -0.48 -0.49 -12.52
CA HIS A 61 0.23 -0.73 -13.78
C HIS A 61 1.72 -0.42 -13.64
N ILE A 62 2.10 0.48 -12.75
CA ILE A 62 3.51 0.82 -12.50
C ILE A 62 4.27 -0.41 -11.97
N LEU A 63 3.59 -1.25 -11.21
CA LEU A 63 4.17 -2.49 -10.68
C LEU A 63 4.05 -3.67 -11.63
N ASN A 64 3.42 -3.51 -12.79
CA ASN A 64 3.09 -4.63 -13.68
C ASN A 64 2.36 -5.73 -12.93
N GLY A 65 1.49 -5.35 -12.00
CA GLY A 65 0.87 -6.28 -11.09
C GLY A 65 -0.65 -6.19 -11.08
N LYS A 66 -1.23 -6.72 -10.02
CA LYS A 66 -2.66 -6.69 -9.83
C LYS A 66 -3.02 -6.67 -8.34
N GLY A 67 -4.20 -6.16 -8.07
CA GLY A 67 -4.72 -6.05 -6.72
C GLY A 67 -5.85 -5.05 -6.65
N GLY A 68 -6.25 -4.71 -5.45
CA GLY A 68 -7.31 -3.76 -5.20
C GLY A 68 -7.70 -3.80 -3.73
N GLY A 69 -8.81 -3.20 -3.39
CA GLY A 69 -9.25 -3.19 -2.01
C GLY A 69 -10.39 -2.23 -1.76
N SER A 70 -10.52 -1.83 -0.51
CA SER A 70 -11.55 -0.92 -0.05
C SER A 70 -10.99 0.50 0.10
N LYS A 71 -11.82 1.40 0.60
CA LYS A 71 -11.42 2.78 0.87
C LYS A 71 -10.25 2.89 1.83
N THR A 72 -10.16 1.99 2.82
CA THR A 72 -9.17 2.08 3.89
C THR A 72 -8.02 1.09 3.80
N LEU A 73 -8.15 0.06 2.96
CA LEU A 73 -7.11 -0.97 2.84
C LEU A 73 -7.10 -1.55 1.43
N ALA A 74 -5.94 -1.55 0.81
CA ALA A 74 -5.75 -2.20 -0.48
C ALA A 74 -4.48 -3.02 -0.47
N GLN A 75 -4.45 -4.08 -1.26
CA GLN A 75 -3.29 -4.95 -1.34
C GLN A 75 -3.20 -5.63 -2.69
N GLY A 76 -2.00 -6.05 -3.03
CA GLY A 76 -1.76 -6.73 -4.29
C GLY A 76 -0.32 -7.17 -4.47
N LEU A 77 -0.01 -7.60 -5.68
CA LEU A 77 1.30 -8.13 -6.06
C LEU A 77 1.85 -7.37 -7.25
N GLY A 78 3.16 -7.29 -7.33
CA GLY A 78 3.80 -6.69 -8.49
C GLY A 78 5.31 -6.92 -8.52
N ASP A 79 5.97 -6.19 -9.40
CA ASP A 79 7.40 -6.28 -9.65
C ASP A 79 8.18 -5.65 -8.49
N PRO A 80 9.09 -6.42 -7.84
CA PRO A 80 9.86 -5.88 -6.72
C PRO A 80 10.78 -4.71 -7.08
N ASP A 81 11.15 -4.58 -8.35
CA ASP A 81 12.02 -3.50 -8.78
C ASP A 81 11.28 -2.17 -9.00
N LYS A 82 9.96 -2.18 -8.90
CA LYS A 82 9.13 -1.01 -9.14
C LYS A 82 8.44 -0.45 -7.89
N ILE A 83 8.79 -0.96 -6.71
CA ILE A 83 8.16 -0.54 -5.45
C ILE A 83 8.31 0.98 -5.23
N GLU A 84 9.51 1.50 -5.39
CA GLU A 84 9.76 2.92 -5.15
C GLU A 84 8.97 3.81 -6.11
N ASP A 85 8.93 3.44 -7.39
CA ASP A 85 8.18 4.19 -8.39
C ASP A 85 6.69 4.20 -8.06
N PHE A 86 6.16 3.06 -7.62
CA PHE A 86 4.76 2.95 -7.23
C PHE A 86 4.44 3.83 -6.03
N PHE A 87 5.26 3.76 -4.98
CA PHE A 87 5.04 4.57 -3.78
C PHE A 87 5.15 6.06 -4.09
N GLU A 88 6.09 6.44 -4.93
CA GLU A 88 6.26 7.83 -5.31
C GLU A 88 5.05 8.35 -6.06
N SER A 89 4.50 7.55 -6.99
CA SER A 89 3.33 7.97 -7.75
C SER A 89 2.10 8.13 -6.85
N ILE A 90 1.93 7.25 -5.86
CA ILE A 90 0.84 7.35 -4.91
C ILE A 90 1.03 8.56 -3.98
N ASN A 91 2.25 8.77 -3.52
CA ASN A 91 2.55 9.85 -2.59
C ASN A 91 2.18 11.23 -3.16
N VAL A 92 2.33 11.42 -4.45
CA VAL A 92 1.95 12.67 -5.12
C VAL A 92 0.45 12.93 -5.04
N LYS A 93 -0.36 11.89 -4.91
CA LYS A 93 -1.82 11.98 -4.84
C LYS A 93 -2.35 12.12 -3.40
N ILE A 94 -1.50 11.96 -2.41
CA ILE A 94 -1.88 12.11 -1.00
C ILE A 94 -1.86 13.60 -0.65
N PRO A 95 -2.96 14.16 -0.11
CA PRO A 95 -3.10 15.61 0.08
C PRO A 95 -2.31 16.21 1.24
N PHE A 96 -1.43 15.45 1.88
CA PHE A 96 -0.57 16.00 2.93
C PHE A 96 0.82 15.42 2.97
#